data_d231b8aa6c74f991bc89070b712021c3
#
_entry.id   d231b8aa6c74f991bc89070b712021c3
#
_cell.length_a   1.000
_cell.length_b   1.000
_cell.length_c   1.000
_cell.angle_alpha   90.00
_cell.angle_beta   90.00
_cell.angle_gamma   90.00
#
_symmetry.space_group_name_H-M   'P 1'
#
loop_
_entity.id
_entity.type
_entity.pdbx_description
1 polymer ?
#
loop_
_entity_poly.entity_id
_entity_poly.type
_entity_poly.pdbx_seq_one_letter_code
_entity_poly.pdbx_strand_id
1 'polypeptide(L)'
;ESQVEDEELINSITSIKRQIFLIQNLVNEFSTYARLPKANITKLNLSEICLVYIDEYKRNYDQIIINHNIEDNLYVHFDHSYLDIIFNNLFKNSIEALNSTNNPSIEITLKLIYNNLILTFFDNGPGYDGNIDDLKKPYFSTKKSTGLGLSLIDKIITDNSHKMNITTNSYSGFKIEIVFNDKNISN
;
A
#
# COMPACT_ATOMS: atom_id res chain seq x y z
N GLU A 1 -11.58 28.53 -36.86
CA GLU A 1 -12.75 27.96 -36.12
C GLU A 1 -12.69 26.43 -36.05
N SER A 2 -12.49 25.69 -37.16
CA SER A 2 -12.48 24.22 -37.14
C SER A 2 -11.33 23.60 -36.30
N GLN A 3 -10.14 24.21 -36.25
CA GLN A 3 -9.01 23.69 -35.43
C GLN A 3 -9.26 23.85 -33.93
N VAL A 4 -9.98 24.86 -33.49
CA VAL A 4 -10.35 25.08 -32.08
C VAL A 4 -11.41 24.06 -31.65
N GLU A 5 -12.40 23.77 -32.52
CA GLU A 5 -13.43 22.76 -32.26
C GLU A 5 -12.84 21.35 -32.18
N ASP A 6 -11.84 21.04 -33.01
CA ASP A 6 -11.11 19.74 -32.96
C ASP A 6 -10.31 19.59 -31.66
N GLU A 7 -9.68 20.66 -31.18
CA GLU A 7 -8.90 20.66 -29.94
C GLU A 7 -9.83 20.53 -28.71
N GLU A 8 -10.96 21.19 -28.66
CA GLU A 8 -11.99 21.05 -27.62
C GLU A 8 -12.56 19.61 -27.60
N LEU A 9 -12.80 19.03 -28.77
CA LEU A 9 -13.30 17.67 -28.90
C LEU A 9 -12.25 16.65 -28.36
N ILE A 10 -10.99 16.81 -28.73
CA ILE A 10 -9.88 15.95 -28.23
C ILE A 10 -9.74 16.05 -26.72
N ASN A 11 -9.82 17.25 -26.15
CA ASN A 11 -9.78 17.49 -24.72
C ASN A 11 -10.95 16.83 -23.98
N SER A 12 -12.15 16.93 -24.57
CA SER A 12 -13.35 16.30 -24.04
C SER A 12 -13.26 14.77 -24.06
N ILE A 13 -12.80 14.17 -25.16
CA ILE A 13 -12.58 12.72 -25.28
C ILE A 13 -11.51 12.25 -24.27
N THR A 14 -10.45 13.02 -24.12
CA THR A 14 -9.37 12.69 -23.16
C THR A 14 -9.88 12.72 -21.71
N SER A 15 -10.72 13.72 -21.40
CA SER A 15 -11.37 13.82 -20.08
C SER A 15 -12.30 12.64 -19.80
N ILE A 16 -13.12 12.25 -20.79
CA ILE A 16 -14.01 11.09 -20.68
C ILE A 16 -13.23 9.80 -20.50
N LYS A 17 -12.16 9.56 -21.27
CA LYS A 17 -11.28 8.40 -21.11
C LYS A 17 -10.70 8.32 -19.70
N ARG A 18 -10.23 9.44 -19.16
CA ARG A 18 -9.73 9.53 -17.80
C ARG A 18 -10.80 9.18 -16.75
N GLN A 19 -12.03 9.67 -16.94
CA GLN A 19 -13.15 9.35 -16.02
C GLN A 19 -13.53 7.88 -16.08
N ILE A 20 -13.60 7.28 -17.27
CA ILE A 20 -13.86 5.84 -17.45
C ILE A 20 -12.79 5.02 -16.72
N PHE A 21 -11.51 5.35 -16.88
CA PHE A 21 -10.42 4.68 -16.20
C PHE A 21 -10.53 4.77 -14.66
N LEU A 22 -10.91 5.94 -14.13
CA LEU A 22 -11.12 6.12 -12.69
C LEU A 22 -12.30 5.26 -12.18
N ILE A 23 -13.39 5.18 -12.93
CA ILE A 23 -14.54 4.34 -12.59
C ILE A 23 -14.16 2.85 -12.63
N GLN A 24 -13.42 2.42 -13.63
CA GLN A 24 -12.94 1.03 -13.70
C GLN A 24 -12.08 0.66 -12.50
N ASN A 25 -11.17 1.54 -12.09
CA ASN A 25 -10.33 1.32 -10.90
C ASN A 25 -11.19 1.25 -9.63
N LEU A 26 -12.16 2.13 -9.47
CA LEU A 26 -13.13 2.11 -8.36
C LEU A 26 -13.90 0.78 -8.30
N VAL A 27 -14.42 0.30 -9.42
CA VAL A 27 -15.16 -0.97 -9.51
C VAL A 27 -14.25 -2.15 -9.15
N ASN A 28 -13.00 -2.15 -9.62
CA ASN A 28 -12.03 -3.20 -9.33
C ASN A 28 -11.65 -3.22 -7.83
N GLU A 29 -11.35 -2.05 -7.25
CA GLU A 29 -11.03 -1.93 -5.82
C GLU A 29 -12.23 -2.36 -4.96
N PHE A 30 -13.45 -1.94 -5.31
CA PHE A 30 -14.68 -2.34 -4.63
C PHE A 30 -14.91 -3.86 -4.73
N SER A 31 -14.74 -4.43 -5.92
CA SER A 31 -14.91 -5.87 -6.15
C SER A 31 -13.93 -6.68 -5.32
N THR A 32 -12.67 -6.25 -5.25
CA THR A 32 -11.63 -6.87 -4.42
C THR A 32 -11.97 -6.76 -2.93
N TYR A 33 -12.43 -5.59 -2.47
CA TYR A 33 -12.85 -5.40 -1.08
C TYR A 33 -14.07 -6.25 -0.72
N ALA A 34 -15.08 -6.31 -1.59
CA ALA A 34 -16.33 -7.04 -1.36
C ALA A 34 -16.15 -8.57 -1.42
N ARG A 35 -15.21 -9.06 -2.24
CA ARG A 35 -14.95 -10.48 -2.46
C ARG A 35 -13.46 -10.74 -2.61
N LEU A 36 -12.74 -10.73 -1.48
CA LEU A 36 -11.39 -11.26 -1.49
C LEU A 36 -11.41 -12.70 -2.02
N PRO A 37 -10.54 -13.07 -2.98
CA PRO A 37 -10.40 -14.46 -3.41
C PRO A 37 -10.15 -15.35 -2.19
N LYS A 38 -10.55 -16.61 -2.27
CA LYS A 38 -10.21 -17.57 -1.22
C LYS A 38 -8.68 -17.68 -1.15
N ALA A 39 -8.12 -17.44 0.04
CA ALA A 39 -6.68 -17.48 0.24
C ALA A 39 -6.09 -18.85 -0.14
N ASN A 40 -5.00 -18.83 -0.89
CA ASN A 40 -4.13 -19.96 -1.15
C ASN A 40 -2.86 -19.81 -0.31
N ILE A 41 -2.92 -20.29 0.93
CA ILE A 41 -1.82 -20.14 1.88
C ILE A 41 -0.67 -21.06 1.52
N THR A 42 0.51 -20.50 1.27
CA THR A 42 1.75 -21.20 0.97
C THR A 42 2.92 -20.64 1.80
N LYS A 43 4.01 -21.41 1.96
CA LYS A 43 5.22 -20.89 2.57
C LYS A 43 5.94 -19.98 1.58
N LEU A 44 6.09 -18.70 1.91
CA LEU A 44 6.69 -17.67 1.07
C LEU A 44 7.95 -17.09 1.73
N ASN A 45 8.99 -16.82 0.95
CA ASN A 45 10.14 -16.06 1.40
C ASN A 45 9.78 -14.57 1.37
N LEU A 46 9.37 -14.04 2.53
CA LEU A 46 8.95 -12.64 2.66
C LEU A 46 10.10 -11.67 2.41
N SER A 47 11.33 -12.07 2.79
CA SER A 47 12.53 -11.24 2.53
C SER A 47 12.74 -10.99 1.04
N GLU A 48 12.70 -12.04 0.23
CA GLU A 48 12.83 -11.91 -1.23
C GLU A 48 11.70 -11.11 -1.85
N ILE A 49 10.45 -11.34 -1.42
CA ILE A 49 9.29 -10.60 -1.90
C ILE A 49 9.44 -9.11 -1.60
N CYS A 50 9.83 -8.74 -0.36
CA CYS A 50 10.09 -7.34 -0.01
C CYS A 50 11.13 -6.70 -0.94
N LEU A 51 12.25 -7.38 -1.20
CA LEU A 51 13.31 -6.86 -2.06
C LEU A 51 12.84 -6.67 -3.52
N VAL A 52 12.04 -7.58 -4.05
CA VAL A 52 11.46 -7.47 -5.41
C VAL A 52 10.62 -6.19 -5.53
N TYR A 53 9.71 -5.93 -4.58
CA TYR A 53 8.91 -4.70 -4.59
C TYR A 53 9.75 -3.45 -4.41
N ILE A 54 10.71 -3.47 -3.48
CA ILE A 54 11.62 -2.33 -3.24
C ILE A 54 12.37 -1.98 -4.53
N ASP A 55 12.90 -2.97 -5.22
CA ASP A 55 13.65 -2.76 -6.46
C ASP A 55 12.77 -2.26 -7.61
N GLU A 56 11.54 -2.77 -7.71
CA GLU A 56 10.57 -2.29 -8.69
C GLU A 56 10.22 -0.83 -8.48
N TYR A 57 9.90 -0.44 -7.24
CA TYR A 57 9.52 0.94 -6.93
C TYR A 57 10.69 1.91 -7.00
N LYS A 58 11.92 1.49 -6.63
CA LYS A 58 13.14 2.30 -6.84
C LYS A 58 13.38 2.63 -8.32
N ARG A 59 13.12 1.69 -9.22
CA ARG A 59 13.27 1.92 -10.66
C ARG A 59 12.22 2.86 -11.25
N ASN A 60 10.99 2.84 -10.70
CA ASN A 60 9.87 3.59 -11.23
C ASN A 60 9.72 4.99 -10.60
N TYR A 61 10.33 5.23 -9.44
CA TYR A 61 10.19 6.47 -8.65
C TYR A 61 11.56 6.96 -8.14
N ASP A 62 12.43 7.34 -9.05
CA ASP A 62 13.82 7.78 -8.78
C ASP A 62 13.90 9.05 -7.92
N GLN A 63 12.85 9.86 -7.91
CA GLN A 63 12.72 11.05 -7.05
C GLN A 63 12.46 10.74 -5.58
N ILE A 64 12.14 9.49 -5.21
CA ILE A 64 11.87 9.08 -3.82
C ILE A 64 13.03 8.23 -3.29
N ILE A 65 13.59 8.62 -2.16
CA ILE A 65 14.64 7.83 -1.50
C ILE A 65 13.99 6.64 -0.80
N ILE A 66 14.23 5.42 -1.27
CA ILE A 66 13.72 4.20 -0.64
C ILE A 66 14.86 3.48 0.08
N ASN A 67 14.87 3.59 1.41
CA ASN A 67 15.79 2.88 2.30
C ASN A 67 15.16 1.57 2.79
N HIS A 68 15.98 0.57 3.07
CA HIS A 68 15.48 -0.68 3.60
C HIS A 68 16.48 -1.38 4.52
N ASN A 69 15.93 -2.18 5.45
CA ASN A 69 16.68 -3.10 6.29
C ASN A 69 15.87 -4.40 6.44
N ILE A 70 16.14 -5.34 5.54
CA ILE A 70 15.43 -6.61 5.42
C ILE A 70 16.33 -7.72 5.91
N GLU A 71 15.94 -8.42 6.98
CA GLU A 71 16.63 -9.63 7.44
C GLU A 71 16.40 -10.77 6.44
N ASP A 72 17.45 -11.54 6.15
CA ASP A 72 17.42 -12.61 5.15
C ASP A 72 16.64 -13.84 5.63
N ASN A 73 16.11 -14.59 4.66
CA ASN A 73 15.51 -15.91 4.89
C ASN A 73 14.35 -15.93 5.89
N LEU A 74 13.55 -14.88 5.94
CA LEU A 74 12.34 -14.83 6.73
C LEU A 74 11.14 -15.33 5.90
N TYR A 75 10.47 -16.36 6.41
CA TYR A 75 9.36 -17.04 5.74
C TYR A 75 8.05 -16.79 6.47
N VAL A 76 6.96 -16.69 5.71
CA VAL A 76 5.60 -16.56 6.21
C VAL A 76 4.67 -17.53 5.49
N HIS A 77 3.68 -18.09 6.20
CA HIS A 77 2.57 -18.81 5.57
C HIS A 77 1.46 -17.82 5.21
N PHE A 78 1.41 -17.44 3.95
CA PHE A 78 0.48 -16.42 3.48
C PHE A 78 0.10 -16.64 2.01
N ASP A 79 -0.84 -15.85 1.50
CA ASP A 79 -1.20 -15.85 0.08
C ASP A 79 -0.38 -14.78 -0.65
N HIS A 80 0.28 -15.17 -1.75
CA HIS A 80 1.09 -14.26 -2.55
C HIS A 80 0.27 -13.09 -3.11
N SER A 81 -0.95 -13.36 -3.59
CA SER A 81 -1.82 -12.31 -4.13
C SER A 81 -2.26 -11.29 -3.06
N TYR A 82 -2.35 -11.70 -1.81
CA TYR A 82 -2.61 -10.80 -0.71
C TYR A 82 -1.40 -9.91 -0.40
N LEU A 83 -0.17 -10.44 -0.52
CA LEU A 83 1.04 -9.61 -0.41
C LEU A 83 1.09 -8.58 -1.54
N ASP A 84 0.73 -8.96 -2.78
CA ASP A 84 0.63 -8.05 -3.91
C ASP A 84 -0.31 -6.87 -3.60
N ILE A 85 -1.49 -7.17 -3.06
CA ILE A 85 -2.46 -6.15 -2.66
C ILE A 85 -1.88 -5.24 -1.56
N ILE A 86 -1.23 -5.82 -0.55
CA ILE A 86 -0.65 -5.08 0.58
C ILE A 86 0.45 -4.14 0.09
N PHE A 87 1.48 -4.67 -0.60
CA PHE A 87 2.61 -3.86 -1.06
C PHE A 87 2.18 -2.75 -2.00
N ASN A 88 1.35 -3.06 -3.01
CA ASN A 88 0.86 -2.05 -3.95
C ASN A 88 0.08 -0.93 -3.25
N ASN A 89 -0.75 -1.24 -2.25
CA ASN A 89 -1.47 -0.21 -1.50
C ASN A 89 -0.53 0.62 -0.59
N LEU A 90 0.44 -0.03 0.09
CA LEU A 90 1.41 0.68 0.93
C LEU A 90 2.23 1.67 0.10
N PHE A 91 2.84 1.22 -0.99
CA PHE A 91 3.62 2.08 -1.86
C PHE A 91 2.78 3.20 -2.49
N LYS A 92 1.60 2.87 -3.05
CA LYS A 92 0.69 3.87 -3.63
C LYS A 92 0.34 4.95 -2.62
N ASN A 93 -0.03 4.58 -1.40
CA ASN A 93 -0.38 5.52 -0.35
C ASN A 93 0.78 6.45 0.03
N SER A 94 1.99 5.90 0.16
CA SER A 94 3.19 6.68 0.47
C SER A 94 3.58 7.61 -0.68
N ILE A 95 3.60 7.12 -1.93
CA ILE A 95 3.91 7.95 -3.11
C ILE A 95 2.93 9.12 -3.21
N GLU A 96 1.63 8.88 -3.03
CA GLU A 96 0.61 9.94 -3.03
C GLU A 96 0.80 10.94 -1.88
N ALA A 97 1.25 10.49 -0.70
CA ALA A 97 1.53 11.36 0.43
C ALA A 97 2.76 12.22 0.22
N LEU A 98 3.75 11.70 -0.51
CA LEU A 98 5.05 12.32 -0.73
C LEU A 98 5.07 13.36 -1.86
N ASN A 99 4.03 13.49 -2.68
CA ASN A 99 3.98 14.38 -3.85
C ASN A 99 4.36 15.85 -3.57
N SER A 100 4.18 16.32 -2.35
CA SER A 100 4.49 17.69 -1.94
C SER A 100 5.51 17.76 -0.80
N THR A 101 6.21 16.65 -0.54
CA THR A 101 7.18 16.53 0.55
C THR A 101 8.58 16.88 0.06
N ASN A 102 9.29 17.69 0.83
CA ASN A 102 10.70 17.97 0.55
C ASN A 102 11.54 16.75 0.94
N ASN A 103 12.47 16.34 0.05
CA ASN A 103 13.30 15.15 0.24
C ASN A 103 12.46 13.90 0.57
N PRO A 104 11.54 13.49 -0.34
CA PRO A 104 10.61 12.41 -0.07
C PRO A 104 11.36 11.09 0.16
N SER A 105 10.98 10.38 1.23
CA SER A 105 11.61 9.12 1.57
C SER A 105 10.63 8.09 2.12
N ILE A 106 10.93 6.82 1.81
CA ILE A 106 10.25 5.65 2.35
C ILE A 106 11.32 4.78 3.03
N GLU A 107 11.02 4.26 4.20
CA GLU A 107 11.84 3.29 4.91
C GLU A 107 11.04 2.00 5.11
N ILE A 108 11.65 0.86 4.74
CA ILE A 108 11.03 -0.45 4.84
C ILE A 108 11.93 -1.36 5.67
N THR A 109 11.39 -1.97 6.71
CA THR A 109 12.13 -2.94 7.51
C THR A 109 11.36 -4.24 7.65
N LEU A 110 12.07 -5.37 7.61
CA LEU A 110 11.53 -6.68 7.93
C LEU A 110 12.45 -7.35 8.95
N LYS A 111 11.90 -7.70 10.11
CA LYS A 111 12.66 -8.26 11.23
C LYS A 111 11.91 -9.38 11.92
N LEU A 112 12.66 -10.32 12.50
CA LEU A 112 12.12 -11.31 13.40
C LEU A 112 12.29 -10.83 14.85
N ILE A 113 11.18 -10.53 15.54
CA ILE A 113 11.19 -10.05 16.92
C ILE A 113 10.27 -10.95 17.76
N TYR A 114 10.81 -11.62 18.77
CA TYR A 114 10.05 -12.52 19.67
C TYR A 114 9.12 -13.50 18.91
N ASN A 115 9.65 -14.18 17.89
CA ASN A 115 8.89 -15.10 17.02
C ASN A 115 7.76 -14.48 16.20
N ASN A 116 7.74 -13.17 16.03
CA ASN A 116 6.84 -12.50 15.08
C ASN A 116 7.66 -11.86 13.96
N LEU A 117 7.24 -12.03 12.72
CA LEU A 117 7.78 -11.23 11.62
C LEU A 117 7.10 -9.87 11.63
N ILE A 118 7.89 -8.82 11.72
CA ILE A 118 7.41 -7.45 11.71
C ILE A 118 7.88 -6.77 10.44
N LEU A 119 6.95 -6.51 9.54
CA LEU A 119 7.14 -5.66 8.38
C LEU A 119 6.74 -4.23 8.74
N THR A 120 7.69 -3.31 8.69
CA THR A 120 7.43 -1.88 8.92
C THR A 120 7.57 -1.13 7.61
N PHE A 121 6.63 -0.24 7.35
CA PHE A 121 6.61 0.67 6.22
C PHE A 121 6.42 2.10 6.76
N PHE A 122 7.37 2.98 6.50
CA PHE A 122 7.35 4.36 6.97
C PHE A 122 7.60 5.33 5.82
N ASP A 123 6.81 6.38 5.72
CA ASP A 123 7.08 7.52 4.84
C ASP A 123 7.20 8.82 5.64
N ASN A 124 8.01 9.76 5.15
CA ASN A 124 8.19 11.07 5.76
C ASN A 124 7.19 12.12 5.23
N GLY A 125 6.03 11.68 4.78
CA GLY A 125 4.95 12.54 4.33
C GLY A 125 4.32 13.38 5.46
N PRO A 126 3.23 14.09 5.16
CA PRO A 126 2.59 14.99 6.12
C PRO A 126 1.96 14.28 7.33
N GLY A 127 1.83 12.96 7.28
CA GLY A 127 1.13 12.20 8.31
C GLY A 127 -0.38 12.45 8.35
N TYR A 128 -0.99 12.17 9.50
CA TYR A 128 -2.42 12.32 9.73
C TYR A 128 -2.70 12.62 11.21
N ASP A 129 -3.50 13.65 11.49
CA ASP A 129 -3.82 14.13 12.85
C ASP A 129 -5.19 13.70 13.36
N GLY A 130 -5.98 13.04 12.54
CA GLY A 130 -7.32 12.60 12.93
C GLY A 130 -7.31 11.30 13.73
N ASN A 131 -8.49 10.74 13.93
CA ASN A 131 -8.63 9.45 14.59
C ASN A 131 -8.10 8.33 13.70
N ILE A 132 -7.08 7.60 14.18
CA ILE A 132 -6.43 6.49 13.46
C ILE A 132 -7.44 5.40 13.06
N ASP A 133 -8.46 5.14 13.89
CA ASP A 133 -9.49 4.14 13.58
C ASP A 133 -10.32 4.51 12.34
N ASP A 134 -10.42 5.80 12.00
CA ASP A 134 -11.11 6.22 10.78
C ASP A 134 -10.34 5.79 9.52
N LEU A 135 -9.00 5.73 9.58
CA LEU A 135 -8.15 5.30 8.46
C LEU A 135 -8.40 3.84 8.03
N LYS A 136 -8.92 3.02 8.94
CA LYS A 136 -9.27 1.63 8.68
C LYS A 136 -10.70 1.44 8.16
N LYS A 137 -11.53 2.50 8.21
CA LYS A 137 -12.90 2.44 7.70
C LYS A 137 -12.92 2.47 6.18
N PRO A 138 -13.76 1.64 5.53
CA PRO A 138 -13.96 1.70 4.09
C PRO A 138 -14.45 3.10 3.67
N TYR A 139 -13.99 3.55 2.51
CA TYR A 139 -14.35 4.86 1.93
C TYR A 139 -13.86 6.08 2.70
N PHE A 140 -13.10 5.90 3.76
CA PHE A 140 -12.48 7.03 4.45
C PHE A 140 -11.18 7.42 3.71
N SER A 141 -11.10 8.65 3.26
CA SER A 141 -9.91 9.22 2.63
C SER A 141 -9.80 10.70 2.92
N THR A 142 -8.60 11.15 3.22
CA THR A 142 -8.24 12.58 3.32
C THR A 142 -7.80 13.15 1.97
N LYS A 143 -7.74 12.30 0.94
CA LYS A 143 -7.29 12.62 -0.42
C LYS A 143 -8.43 12.32 -1.43
N LYS A 144 -8.23 12.72 -2.69
CA LYS A 144 -9.13 12.34 -3.81
C LYS A 144 -8.91 10.88 -4.23
N SER A 145 -8.96 9.94 -3.28
CA SER A 145 -8.82 8.50 -3.51
C SER A 145 -10.05 7.76 -2.99
N THR A 146 -10.16 6.48 -3.33
CA THR A 146 -11.32 5.63 -2.99
C THR A 146 -11.51 5.39 -1.49
N GLY A 147 -10.44 5.54 -0.70
CA GLY A 147 -10.44 5.23 0.73
C GLY A 147 -10.58 3.73 1.04
N LEU A 148 -10.28 2.85 0.09
CA LEU A 148 -10.36 1.40 0.27
C LEU A 148 -9.01 0.74 0.58
N GLY A 149 -7.89 1.39 0.26
CA GLY A 149 -6.57 0.77 0.34
C GLY A 149 -6.20 0.28 1.75
N LEU A 150 -6.26 1.16 2.76
CA LEU A 150 -5.92 0.81 4.14
C LEU A 150 -6.94 -0.15 4.77
N SER A 151 -8.23 0.04 4.51
CA SER A 151 -9.27 -0.87 4.99
C SER A 151 -9.15 -2.26 4.37
N LEU A 152 -8.69 -2.37 3.12
CA LEU A 152 -8.44 -3.65 2.47
C LEU A 152 -7.22 -4.37 3.08
N ILE A 153 -6.14 -3.64 3.36
CA ILE A 153 -4.98 -4.18 4.09
C ILE A 153 -5.43 -4.69 5.47
N ASP A 154 -6.13 -3.86 6.25
CA ASP A 154 -6.59 -4.22 7.59
C ASP A 154 -7.49 -5.48 7.56
N LYS A 155 -8.38 -5.55 6.59
CA LYS A 155 -9.22 -6.73 6.37
C LYS A 155 -8.40 -7.98 6.06
N ILE A 156 -7.48 -7.93 5.11
CA ILE A 156 -6.61 -9.08 4.75
C ILE A 156 -5.82 -9.55 5.97
N ILE A 157 -5.21 -8.63 6.69
CA ILE A 157 -4.36 -8.92 7.85
C ILE A 157 -5.18 -9.54 8.99
N THR A 158 -6.35 -8.98 9.29
CA THR A 158 -7.24 -9.45 10.36
C THR A 158 -7.88 -10.80 10.02
N ASP A 159 -8.39 -10.98 8.79
CA ASP A 159 -9.00 -12.23 8.34
C ASP A 159 -8.00 -13.40 8.36
N ASN A 160 -6.70 -13.13 8.27
CA ASN A 160 -5.61 -14.11 8.38
C ASN A 160 -4.98 -14.18 9.79
N SER A 161 -5.63 -13.62 10.82
CA SER A 161 -5.18 -13.68 12.22
C SER A 161 -3.83 -12.98 12.50
N HIS A 162 -3.47 -12.00 11.70
CA HIS A 162 -2.34 -11.12 11.88
C HIS A 162 -2.77 -9.77 12.45
N LYS A 163 -1.83 -8.85 12.67
CA LYS A 163 -2.13 -7.52 13.23
C LYS A 163 -1.52 -6.41 12.38
N MET A 164 -2.25 -5.31 12.26
CA MET A 164 -1.76 -4.08 11.66
C MET A 164 -1.85 -2.93 12.68
N ASN A 165 -0.74 -2.26 12.90
CA ASN A 165 -0.66 -1.05 13.73
C ASN A 165 -0.33 0.14 12.84
N ILE A 166 -0.96 1.27 13.11
CA ILE A 166 -0.69 2.55 12.44
C ILE A 166 -0.20 3.54 13.48
N THR A 167 0.87 4.24 13.17
CA THR A 167 1.40 5.35 13.97
C THR A 167 1.64 6.54 13.06
N THR A 168 1.06 7.67 13.39
CA THR A 168 1.18 8.88 12.58
C THR A 168 0.87 10.12 13.41
N ASN A 169 1.43 11.25 13.02
CA ASN A 169 1.02 12.60 13.42
C ASN A 169 1.46 13.58 12.33
N SER A 170 0.98 14.84 12.37
CA SER A 170 1.26 15.85 11.34
C SER A 170 2.72 16.28 11.19
N TYR A 171 3.63 15.76 12.01
CA TYR A 171 5.04 16.18 12.02
C TYR A 171 6.01 15.02 11.84
N SER A 172 5.57 13.78 11.93
CA SER A 172 6.44 12.60 11.97
C SER A 172 6.23 11.57 10.85
N GLY A 173 5.45 11.91 9.82
CA GLY A 173 5.17 10.99 8.73
C GLY A 173 4.11 9.93 9.08
N PHE A 174 4.08 8.86 8.29
CA PHE A 174 3.11 7.79 8.42
C PHE A 174 3.81 6.44 8.51
N LYS A 175 3.50 5.68 9.57
CA LYS A 175 4.11 4.37 9.82
C LYS A 175 3.04 3.30 9.92
N ILE A 176 3.23 2.20 9.17
CA ILE A 176 2.45 0.96 9.28
C ILE A 176 3.38 -0.16 9.72
N GLU A 177 2.94 -0.94 10.71
CA GLU A 177 3.58 -2.17 11.14
C GLU A 177 2.61 -3.33 10.94
N ILE A 178 3.00 -4.31 10.14
CA ILE A 178 2.28 -5.57 9.99
C ILE A 178 3.02 -6.62 10.78
N VAL A 179 2.34 -7.20 11.76
CA VAL A 179 2.86 -8.28 12.61
C VAL A 179 2.28 -9.59 12.13
N PHE A 180 3.09 -10.39 11.46
CA PHE A 180 2.71 -11.73 11.04
C PHE A 180 2.90 -12.68 12.24
N ASN A 181 1.78 -13.09 12.82
CA ASN A 181 1.74 -14.07 13.90
C ASN A 181 1.78 -15.47 13.25
N ASP A 182 2.94 -15.95 12.86
CA ASP A 182 3.04 -17.30 12.33
C ASP A 182 3.49 -18.25 13.44
N LYS A 183 2.63 -19.18 13.83
CA LYS A 183 2.93 -20.21 14.83
C LYS A 183 3.97 -21.22 14.33
N ASN A 184 4.33 -21.17 13.07
CA ASN A 184 5.23 -22.09 12.38
C ASN A 184 6.54 -21.43 11.94
N ILE A 185 6.91 -20.27 12.51
CA ILE A 185 8.25 -19.70 12.35
C ILE A 185 9.21 -20.56 13.22
N SER A 186 9.44 -21.76 12.76
CA SER A 186 10.49 -22.65 13.29
C SER A 186 11.36 -23.04 12.11
N ASN A 187 12.63 -22.76 12.24
CA ASN A 187 13.76 -23.04 11.37
C ASN A 187 13.57 -24.08 10.26
#